data_7124295ab23218227e6a87c68a13507c
#
_entry.id   7124295ab23218227e6a87c68a13507c
#
_cell.length_a   1.000
_cell.length_b   1.000
_cell.length_c   1.000
_cell.angle_alpha   90.00
_cell.angle_beta   90.00
_cell.angle_gamma   90.00
#
_symmetry.space_group_name_H-M   'P 1'
#
loop_
_entity.id
_entity.type
_entity.pdbx_description
1 polymer ?
#
loop_
_entity_poly.entity_id
_entity_poly.type
_entity_poly.pdbx_seq_one_letter_code
_entity_poly.pdbx_strand_id
1 'polypeptide(L)'
;MQLEQLKTPSGALMQGPLLITPQAFGDDRGWFYESWNQRKFDEAVGESVLFSQDNHSRSIQGVLRGLHYQLTPEPQAKLVRASVGAIYDVAVDIRRGSPTYGAWVGAELSAENKSQLWIPEGFAHGFLTLSTCLLYTSPSPRDRQKSRMPSSA
;
A
#
# COMPACT_ATOMS: atom_id res chain seq x y z
N MET A 1 -15.95 3.33 6.70
CA MET A 1 -14.85 2.85 5.84
C MET A 1 -15.41 2.73 4.43
N GLN A 2 -14.77 3.36 3.45
CA GLN A 2 -15.09 3.23 2.03
C GLN A 2 -14.07 2.27 1.39
N LEU A 3 -14.53 1.47 0.44
CA LEU A 3 -13.72 0.50 -0.30
C LEU A 3 -13.87 0.80 -1.79
N GLU A 4 -12.77 0.90 -2.49
CA GLU A 4 -12.75 1.17 -3.94
C GLU A 4 -11.84 0.17 -4.64
N GLN A 5 -12.40 -0.55 -5.60
CA GLN A 5 -11.66 -1.39 -6.52
C GLN A 5 -11.10 -0.52 -7.65
N LEU A 6 -9.79 -0.52 -7.80
CA LEU A 6 -9.11 0.36 -8.75
C LEU A 6 -9.21 -0.14 -10.20
N LYS A 7 -9.21 0.80 -11.12
CA LYS A 7 -9.20 0.55 -12.57
C LYS A 7 -7.82 0.80 -13.16
N THR A 8 -7.43 -0.05 -14.10
CA THR A 8 -6.25 0.17 -14.93
C THR A 8 -6.42 1.41 -15.81
N PRO A 9 -5.37 1.96 -16.40
CA PRO A 9 -5.49 3.06 -17.37
C PRO A 9 -6.37 2.73 -18.59
N SER A 10 -6.52 1.45 -18.93
CA SER A 10 -7.43 1.00 -19.98
C SER A 10 -8.90 0.89 -19.54
N GLY A 11 -9.20 1.14 -18.26
CA GLY A 11 -10.54 1.09 -17.69
C GLY A 11 -10.96 -0.28 -17.15
N ALA A 12 -10.12 -1.32 -17.24
CA ALA A 12 -10.42 -2.63 -16.68
C ALA A 12 -10.30 -2.62 -15.14
N LEU A 13 -11.22 -3.27 -14.45
CA LEU A 13 -11.12 -3.47 -13.00
C LEU A 13 -9.99 -4.45 -12.70
N MET A 14 -9.10 -4.06 -11.80
CA MET A 14 -8.01 -4.92 -11.34
C MET A 14 -8.42 -5.69 -10.09
N GLN A 15 -8.39 -7.02 -10.17
CA GLN A 15 -8.68 -7.87 -9.03
C GLN A 15 -7.45 -7.98 -8.13
N GLY A 16 -7.62 -7.66 -6.85
CA GLY A 16 -6.59 -7.77 -5.82
C GLY A 16 -6.36 -6.47 -5.06
N PRO A 17 -5.72 -5.45 -5.64
CA PRO A 17 -5.51 -4.16 -4.95
C PRO A 17 -6.82 -3.47 -4.59
N LEU A 18 -6.87 -2.90 -3.37
CA LEU A 18 -8.06 -2.26 -2.84
C LEU A 18 -7.69 -0.96 -2.15
N LEU A 19 -8.30 0.14 -2.57
CA LEU A 19 -8.17 1.41 -1.88
C LEU A 19 -9.16 1.47 -0.72
N ILE A 20 -8.64 1.69 0.49
CA ILE A 20 -9.38 1.68 1.74
C ILE A 20 -9.30 3.06 2.34
N THR A 21 -10.43 3.75 2.47
CA THR A 21 -10.49 5.07 3.12
C THR A 21 -11.27 4.95 4.42
N PRO A 22 -10.61 5.10 5.59
CA PRO A 22 -11.28 5.05 6.89
C PRO A 22 -12.22 6.25 7.05
N GLN A 23 -13.24 6.07 7.87
CA GLN A 23 -14.08 7.19 8.28
C GLN A 23 -13.34 8.01 9.33
N ALA A 24 -13.10 9.28 9.05
CA ALA A 24 -12.55 10.23 10.01
C ALA A 24 -13.67 11.08 10.61
N PHE A 25 -13.50 11.41 11.89
CA PHE A 25 -14.37 12.29 12.66
C PHE A 25 -13.53 13.47 13.10
N GLY A 26 -13.97 14.69 12.81
CA GLY A 26 -13.25 15.92 13.13
C GLY A 26 -14.10 16.93 13.86
N ASP A 27 -13.44 17.76 14.70
CA ASP A 27 -13.97 18.95 15.34
C ASP A 27 -12.90 20.05 15.41
N ASP A 28 -13.15 21.17 16.10
CA ASP A 28 -12.22 22.30 16.22
C ASP A 28 -10.88 21.94 16.89
N ARG A 29 -10.78 20.80 17.56
CA ARG A 29 -9.57 20.32 18.23
C ARG A 29 -8.71 19.43 17.33
N GLY A 30 -9.28 18.91 16.21
CA GLY A 30 -8.59 18.02 15.30
C GLY A 30 -9.47 16.89 14.79
N TRP A 31 -8.88 15.73 14.53
CA TRP A 31 -9.58 14.58 13.97
C TRP A 31 -9.17 13.28 14.65
N PHE A 32 -10.07 12.30 14.56
CA PHE A 32 -9.86 10.93 15.01
C PHE A 32 -10.36 9.95 13.92
N TYR A 33 -9.63 8.89 13.67
CA TYR A 33 -10.09 7.76 12.86
C TYR A 33 -9.43 6.45 13.33
N GLU A 34 -10.14 5.34 13.12
CA GLU A 34 -9.60 4.00 13.31
C GLU A 34 -8.70 3.67 12.11
N SER A 35 -7.39 3.70 12.32
CA SER A 35 -6.41 3.46 11.25
C SER A 35 -6.21 1.97 10.94
N TRP A 36 -6.57 1.09 11.86
CA TRP A 36 -6.48 -0.36 11.72
C TRP A 36 -7.56 -1.07 12.55
N ASN A 37 -8.18 -2.07 11.93
CA ASN A 37 -9.07 -3.00 12.62
C ASN A 37 -9.05 -4.34 11.86
N GLN A 38 -8.50 -5.37 12.48
CA GLN A 38 -8.29 -6.69 11.88
C GLN A 38 -9.58 -7.25 11.26
N ARG A 39 -10.67 -7.28 12.03
CA ARG A 39 -11.93 -7.87 11.56
C ARG A 39 -12.48 -7.14 10.33
N LYS A 40 -12.51 -5.80 10.38
CA LYS A 40 -13.00 -4.97 9.25
C LYS A 40 -12.12 -5.11 8.01
N PHE A 41 -10.81 -5.27 8.21
CA PHE A 41 -9.88 -5.49 7.12
C PHE A 41 -10.09 -6.86 6.49
N ASP A 42 -10.15 -7.93 7.28
CA ASP A 42 -10.39 -9.28 6.78
C ASP A 42 -11.73 -9.37 6.01
N GLU A 43 -12.80 -8.73 6.54
CA GLU A 43 -14.08 -8.61 5.84
C GLU A 43 -13.95 -7.87 4.49
N ALA A 44 -13.12 -6.81 4.44
CA ALA A 44 -12.92 -6.00 3.23
C ALA A 44 -12.14 -6.73 2.13
N VAL A 45 -11.11 -7.48 2.51
CA VAL A 45 -10.25 -8.21 1.55
C VAL A 45 -10.75 -9.63 1.26
N GLY A 46 -11.69 -10.14 2.07
CA GLY A 46 -12.30 -11.46 1.89
C GLY A 46 -11.47 -12.63 2.39
N GLU A 47 -10.38 -12.36 3.12
CA GLU A 47 -9.51 -13.38 3.70
C GLU A 47 -8.90 -12.89 5.02
N SER A 48 -8.41 -13.82 5.85
CA SER A 48 -7.71 -13.47 7.08
C SER A 48 -6.23 -13.18 6.81
N VAL A 49 -5.81 -11.95 7.04
CA VAL A 49 -4.43 -11.49 6.81
C VAL A 49 -3.78 -11.07 8.13
N LEU A 50 -2.71 -11.75 8.52
CA LEU A 50 -1.95 -11.39 9.71
C LEU A 50 -0.68 -10.64 9.32
N PHE A 51 -0.56 -9.40 9.75
CA PHE A 51 0.66 -8.62 9.57
C PHE A 51 1.67 -8.96 10.68
N SER A 52 2.83 -9.47 10.29
CA SER A 52 3.92 -9.84 11.21
C SER A 52 4.97 -8.74 11.37
N GLN A 53 4.96 -7.74 10.48
CA GLN A 53 5.94 -6.66 10.45
C GLN A 53 5.29 -5.35 10.03
N ASP A 54 5.68 -4.27 10.67
CA ASP A 54 5.35 -2.89 10.28
C ASP A 54 6.65 -2.11 10.03
N ASN A 55 6.77 -1.54 8.83
CA ASN A 55 7.93 -0.76 8.43
C ASN A 55 7.54 0.70 8.29
N HIS A 56 8.34 1.58 8.88
CA HIS A 56 8.16 3.01 8.81
C HIS A 56 9.36 3.65 8.09
N SER A 57 9.10 4.39 7.02
CA SER A 57 10.14 5.00 6.19
C SER A 57 9.88 6.47 5.95
N ARG A 58 10.96 7.23 5.79
CA ARG A 58 10.93 8.64 5.39
C ARG A 58 11.60 8.83 4.04
N SER A 59 10.98 9.64 3.17
CA SER A 59 11.53 10.04 1.86
C SER A 59 11.34 11.53 1.63
N ILE A 60 12.22 12.13 0.83
CA ILE A 60 12.07 13.51 0.38
C ILE A 60 11.30 13.55 -0.94
N GLN A 61 10.75 14.71 -1.30
CA GLN A 61 10.00 14.91 -2.55
C GLN A 61 10.81 14.46 -3.78
N GLY A 62 10.12 13.84 -4.73
CA GLY A 62 10.69 13.34 -5.98
C GLY A 62 11.40 12.00 -5.86
N VAL A 63 11.51 11.41 -4.66
CA VAL A 63 12.07 10.07 -4.51
C VAL A 63 11.08 9.05 -5.07
N LEU A 64 11.57 8.26 -6.01
CA LEU A 64 10.91 7.08 -6.55
C LEU A 64 11.51 5.83 -5.90
N ARG A 65 10.66 4.98 -5.31
CA ARG A 65 11.07 3.67 -4.80
C ARG A 65 10.27 2.59 -5.49
N GLY A 66 10.93 1.54 -5.94
CA GLY A 66 10.30 0.40 -6.60
C GLY A 66 10.91 0.10 -7.96
N LEU A 67 10.30 -0.76 -8.73
CA LEU A 67 9.24 -1.68 -8.29
C LEU A 67 9.86 -2.81 -7.50
N HIS A 68 9.26 -3.17 -6.35
CA HIS A 68 9.70 -4.27 -5.50
C HIS A 68 8.62 -5.35 -5.44
N TYR A 69 9.03 -6.61 -5.46
CA TYR A 69 8.16 -7.75 -5.25
C TYR A 69 8.95 -8.92 -4.64
N GLN A 70 8.23 -9.84 -4.05
CA GLN A 70 8.80 -11.09 -3.56
C GLN A 70 8.06 -12.26 -4.20
N LEU A 71 8.84 -13.26 -4.62
CA LEU A 71 8.32 -14.50 -5.18
C LEU A 71 8.20 -15.57 -4.09
N THR A 72 7.50 -16.67 -4.43
CA THR A 72 7.51 -17.87 -3.61
C THR A 72 8.95 -18.32 -3.32
N PRO A 73 9.26 -18.86 -2.10
CA PRO A 73 8.32 -19.31 -1.10
C PRO A 73 7.81 -18.22 -0.11
N GLU A 74 8.25 -16.98 -0.22
CA GLU A 74 7.92 -15.93 0.74
C GLU A 74 7.29 -14.69 0.05
N PRO A 75 6.13 -14.85 -0.62
CA PRO A 75 5.46 -13.72 -1.25
C PRO A 75 5.01 -12.71 -0.20
N GLN A 76 4.99 -11.44 -0.57
CA GLN A 76 4.71 -10.36 0.36
C GLN A 76 3.51 -9.53 -0.10
N ALA A 77 2.47 -9.49 0.73
CA ALA A 77 1.40 -8.51 0.62
C ALA A 77 1.73 -7.26 1.46
N LYS A 78 1.06 -6.13 1.20
CA LYS A 78 1.32 -4.86 1.87
C LYS A 78 0.03 -4.07 2.07
N LEU A 79 -0.03 -3.35 3.19
CA LEU A 79 -1.02 -2.28 3.40
C LEU A 79 -0.24 -0.96 3.56
N VAL A 80 -0.33 -0.07 2.58
CA VAL A 80 0.48 1.15 2.51
C VAL A 80 -0.37 2.37 2.88
N ARG A 81 0.17 3.27 3.69
CA ARG A 81 -0.44 4.57 3.99
C ARG A 81 0.62 5.64 4.19
N ALA A 82 0.30 6.88 3.88
CA ALA A 82 1.11 8.03 4.25
C ALA A 82 0.59 8.64 5.55
N SER A 83 1.45 8.75 6.58
CA SER A 83 1.12 9.38 7.86
C SER A 83 1.48 10.88 7.89
N VAL A 84 2.40 11.32 7.02
CA VAL A 84 2.78 12.73 6.80
C VAL A 84 3.03 12.90 5.30
N GLY A 85 2.49 13.97 4.70
CA GLY A 85 2.67 14.28 3.30
C GLY A 85 1.84 13.41 2.36
N ALA A 86 2.33 13.19 1.14
CA ALA A 86 1.63 12.45 0.09
C ALA A 86 2.58 11.65 -0.79
N ILE A 87 2.09 10.50 -1.27
CA ILE A 87 2.72 9.67 -2.29
C ILE A 87 1.72 9.35 -3.39
N TYR A 88 2.23 9.06 -4.58
CA TYR A 88 1.49 8.31 -5.60
C TYR A 88 1.97 6.87 -5.55
N ASP A 89 1.11 5.99 -5.06
CA ASP A 89 1.41 4.58 -4.81
C ASP A 89 0.89 3.71 -5.94
N VAL A 90 1.67 2.72 -6.40
CA VAL A 90 1.40 1.94 -7.60
C VAL A 90 1.55 0.45 -7.33
N ALA A 91 0.59 -0.34 -7.81
CA ALA A 91 0.64 -1.79 -7.84
C ALA A 91 0.56 -2.30 -9.28
N VAL A 92 1.51 -3.16 -9.69
CA VAL A 92 1.59 -3.78 -11.01
C VAL A 92 1.28 -5.27 -10.89
N ASP A 93 0.34 -5.76 -11.66
CA ASP A 93 -0.01 -7.19 -11.67
C ASP A 93 1.11 -8.01 -12.34
N ILE A 94 1.78 -8.88 -11.56
CA ILE A 94 2.81 -9.78 -12.05
C ILE A 94 2.40 -11.25 -11.99
N ARG A 95 1.11 -11.53 -11.78
CA ARG A 95 0.57 -12.90 -11.71
C ARG A 95 0.44 -13.49 -13.12
N ARG A 96 1.24 -14.49 -13.42
CA ARG A 96 1.16 -15.19 -14.71
C ARG A 96 -0.23 -15.80 -14.90
N GLY A 97 -0.85 -15.56 -16.05
CA GLY A 97 -2.20 -16.01 -16.37
C GLY A 97 -3.34 -15.08 -15.87
N SER A 98 -3.02 -14.00 -15.16
CA SER A 98 -4.02 -12.97 -14.84
C SER A 98 -4.47 -12.22 -16.10
N PRO A 99 -5.76 -11.89 -16.25
CA PRO A 99 -6.24 -11.07 -17.36
C PRO A 99 -5.68 -9.64 -17.34
N THR A 100 -5.16 -9.19 -16.20
CA THR A 100 -4.51 -7.88 -16.02
C THR A 100 -2.99 -7.97 -15.88
N TYR A 101 -2.38 -9.10 -16.28
CA TYR A 101 -0.92 -9.26 -16.23
C TYR A 101 -0.19 -8.12 -16.94
N GLY A 102 0.77 -7.49 -16.25
CA GLY A 102 1.54 -6.34 -16.74
C GLY A 102 0.80 -5.00 -16.67
N ALA A 103 -0.51 -4.98 -16.37
CA ALA A 103 -1.24 -3.75 -16.10
C ALA A 103 -0.98 -3.25 -14.67
N TRP A 104 -1.30 -1.98 -14.44
CA TRP A 104 -1.09 -1.36 -13.14
C TRP A 104 -2.29 -0.52 -12.70
N VAL A 105 -2.36 -0.28 -11.40
CA VAL A 105 -3.26 0.68 -10.76
C VAL A 105 -2.46 1.56 -9.83
N GLY A 106 -2.95 2.76 -9.57
CA GLY A 106 -2.32 3.66 -8.62
C GLY A 106 -3.31 4.58 -7.95
N ALA A 107 -2.92 5.07 -6.77
CA ALA A 107 -3.69 6.02 -6.00
C ALA A 107 -2.77 6.99 -5.26
N GLU A 108 -3.27 8.20 -5.05
CA GLU A 108 -2.65 9.13 -4.11
C GLU A 108 -3.03 8.72 -2.69
N LEU A 109 -2.00 8.51 -1.85
CA LEU A 109 -2.13 8.28 -0.42
C LEU A 109 -1.53 9.47 0.31
N SER A 110 -2.27 10.07 1.22
CA SER A 110 -1.80 11.24 1.96
C SER A 110 -2.30 11.27 3.41
N ALA A 111 -1.60 12.04 4.23
CA ALA A 111 -2.07 12.35 5.59
C ALA A 111 -3.45 13.03 5.59
N GLU A 112 -3.79 13.74 4.50
CA GLU A 112 -5.06 14.44 4.35
C GLU A 112 -6.20 13.51 4.00
N ASN A 113 -6.03 12.67 2.94
CA ASN A 113 -7.09 11.75 2.51
C ASN A 113 -7.21 10.49 3.38
N LYS A 114 -6.16 10.17 4.18
CA LYS A 114 -6.09 9.03 5.10
C LYS A 114 -6.27 7.66 4.42
N SER A 115 -6.25 7.65 3.09
CA SER A 115 -6.42 6.44 2.30
C SER A 115 -5.24 5.49 2.46
N GLN A 116 -5.52 4.22 2.35
CA GLN A 116 -4.57 3.12 2.44
C GLN A 116 -4.74 2.24 1.22
N LEU A 117 -3.64 1.76 0.64
CA LEU A 117 -3.68 0.83 -0.48
C LEU A 117 -3.31 -0.57 0.01
N TRP A 118 -4.25 -1.51 -0.10
CA TRP A 118 -3.99 -2.92 0.03
C TRP A 118 -3.42 -3.45 -1.29
N ILE A 119 -2.29 -4.12 -1.21
CA ILE A 119 -1.60 -4.76 -2.33
C ILE A 119 -1.35 -6.20 -1.93
N PRO A 120 -2.12 -7.17 -2.48
CA PRO A 120 -1.93 -8.58 -2.17
C PRO A 120 -0.65 -9.15 -2.78
N GLU A 121 -0.37 -10.39 -2.46
CA GLU A 121 0.70 -11.16 -3.10
C GLU A 121 0.53 -11.23 -4.62
N GLY A 122 1.63 -11.33 -5.35
CA GLY A 122 1.62 -11.39 -6.82
C GLY A 122 1.55 -10.02 -7.50
N PHE A 123 1.80 -8.95 -6.75
CA PHE A 123 1.94 -7.61 -7.29
C PHE A 123 3.33 -7.04 -7.02
N ALA A 124 3.87 -6.31 -8.00
CA ALA A 124 5.02 -5.45 -7.78
C ALA A 124 4.53 -4.08 -7.29
N HIS A 125 5.25 -3.50 -6.33
CA HIS A 125 4.89 -2.27 -5.64
C HIS A 125 5.96 -1.21 -5.77
N GLY A 126 5.55 0.02 -5.94
CA GLY A 126 6.41 1.20 -5.90
C GLY A 126 5.62 2.47 -5.66
N PHE A 127 6.32 3.55 -5.34
CA PHE A 127 5.69 4.85 -5.13
C PHE A 127 6.60 6.01 -5.50
N LEU A 128 5.98 7.15 -5.81
CA LEU A 128 6.63 8.44 -5.98
C LEU A 128 6.23 9.37 -4.82
N THR A 129 7.22 9.99 -4.17
CA THR A 129 6.97 10.97 -3.10
C THR A 129 6.56 12.32 -3.71
N LEU A 130 5.35 12.79 -3.41
CA LEU A 130 4.77 14.01 -3.95
C LEU A 130 5.03 15.25 -3.09
N SER A 131 5.25 15.07 -1.80
CA SER A 131 5.45 16.17 -0.84
C SER A 131 6.90 16.30 -0.36
N THR A 132 7.24 17.45 0.22
CA THR A 132 8.59 17.72 0.76
C THR A 132 8.99 16.86 1.95
N CYS A 133 8.04 16.30 2.68
CA CYS A 133 8.26 15.37 3.78
C CYS A 133 7.21 14.26 3.74
N LEU A 134 7.66 13.02 3.71
CA LEU A 134 6.81 11.85 3.74
C LEU A 134 7.21 10.95 4.90
N LEU A 135 6.21 10.51 5.64
CA LEU A 135 6.29 9.40 6.56
C LEU A 135 5.22 8.38 6.17
N TYR A 136 5.61 7.15 5.84
CA TYR A 136 4.66 6.12 5.46
C TYR A 136 4.91 4.82 6.21
N THR A 137 3.87 4.02 6.40
CA THR A 137 3.93 2.70 7.01
C THR A 137 3.53 1.64 5.99
N SER A 138 4.20 0.50 6.05
CA SER A 138 3.93 -0.64 5.20
C SER A 138 4.02 -1.92 6.04
N PRO A 139 2.96 -2.29 6.76
CA PRO A 139 2.90 -3.59 7.41
C PRO A 139 2.95 -4.71 6.37
N SER A 140 3.67 -5.78 6.67
CA SER A 140 3.85 -6.93 5.80
C SER A 140 3.50 -8.23 6.53
N PRO A 141 2.65 -9.09 5.96
CA PRO A 141 2.41 -10.41 6.49
C PRO A 141 3.61 -11.31 6.16
N ARG A 142 4.39 -11.69 7.13
CA ARG A 142 5.61 -12.51 7.06
C ARG A 142 6.82 -11.81 6.44
N ASP A 143 7.77 -11.47 7.30
CA ASP A 143 9.13 -11.21 6.86
C ASP A 143 10.12 -12.00 7.74
N ARG A 144 10.81 -12.94 7.13
CA ARG A 144 12.05 -13.53 7.63
C ARG A 144 13.23 -13.00 6.82
N GLN A 145 13.25 -11.72 6.51
CA GLN A 145 14.36 -11.14 5.76
C GLN A 145 15.40 -10.49 6.66
N LYS A 146 16.61 -11.05 6.56
CA LYS A 146 17.84 -10.29 6.81
C LYS A 146 17.99 -9.29 5.65
N SER A 147 17.57 -8.05 5.86
CA SER A 147 17.89 -6.98 4.92
C SER A 147 19.41 -6.74 4.93
N ARG A 148 20.11 -7.24 3.92
CA ARG A 148 21.43 -6.70 3.59
C ARG A 148 21.19 -5.39 2.86
N MET A 149 21.32 -4.28 3.57
CA MET A 149 21.60 -3.02 2.90
C MET A 149 22.98 -3.14 2.25
N PRO A 150 23.16 -2.80 0.97
CA PRO A 150 24.49 -2.63 0.42
C PRO A 150 25.14 -1.48 1.18
N SER A 151 26.28 -1.73 1.80
CA SER A 151 27.15 -0.67 2.31
C SER A 151 27.60 0.13 1.10
N SER A 152 27.17 1.39 0.99
CA SER A 152 27.77 2.34 0.08
C SER A 152 29.22 2.58 0.51
N ALA A 153 30.15 2.17 -0.32
CA ALA A 153 31.50 2.69 -0.33
C ALA A 153 31.50 4.09 -0.94
#